data_f01db69ae8f7d732730cb1fd0ac4afd2
#
_entry.id   f01db69ae8f7d732730cb1fd0ac4afd2
#
_cell.length_a   1.000
_cell.length_b   1.000
_cell.length_c   1.000
_cell.angle_alpha   90.00
_cell.angle_beta   90.00
_cell.angle_gamma   90.00
#
_symmetry.space_group_name_H-M   'P 1'
#
loop_
_entity.id
_entity.type
_entity.pdbx_description
1 polymer ?
#
loop_
_entity_poly.entity_id
_entity_poly.type
_entity_poly.pdbx_seq_one_letter_code
_entity_poly.pdbx_strand_id
1 'polypeptide(L)'
;MSQERFLTVPSTGEVARPFEVLLDEASAALPADFPTSAGQVLVALDIDGTILTPAGATPRVLEGIHGLAAAGAHVLIASGRALEGVIPVLDALEFTDGWALCNNGATLVRVSCGACEIVEEHTFVPGPILEEIASAVPGSVFASMPHPDILLSAPFPNNEIEGSDHRIVSMEELASTPTPKIVVRAADMDREEFDRILSSLDVSRTHEVFVGWTSWADIEPLGVTKATGLESLRARLGIPASGTVAVGDGTNDIAMIEWAAFGVAMGGASEEVRAYANHVTAAVENDGAAAVMHALLRRCGVAAH
;
A
#
# COMPACT_ATOMS: atom_id res chain seq x y z
N MET A 1 -24.74 5.28 8.65
CA MET A 1 -23.60 5.19 7.75
C MET A 1 -22.79 4.00 8.25
N SER A 2 -22.73 2.91 7.50
CA SER A 2 -22.21 1.61 7.97
C SER A 2 -20.68 1.66 8.10
N GLN A 3 -20.18 1.19 9.24
CA GLN A 3 -18.76 1.11 9.62
C GLN A 3 -17.97 -0.02 8.90
N GLU A 4 -18.48 -0.57 7.79
CA GLU A 4 -17.94 -1.77 7.13
C GLU A 4 -17.20 -1.49 5.82
N ARG A 5 -16.57 -0.32 5.67
CA ARG A 5 -15.96 0.10 4.38
C ARG A 5 -14.47 -0.24 4.21
N PHE A 6 -13.81 -0.79 5.20
CA PHE A 6 -12.39 -1.12 5.07
C PHE A 6 -12.21 -2.63 5.23
N LEU A 7 -11.44 -3.25 4.32
CA LEU A 7 -11.03 -4.65 4.44
C LEU A 7 -10.41 -4.84 5.82
N THR A 8 -10.97 -5.75 6.60
CA THR A 8 -10.58 -5.93 7.99
C THR A 8 -9.33 -6.80 8.07
N VAL A 9 -8.19 -6.20 8.38
CA VAL A 9 -7.04 -6.96 8.87
C VAL A 9 -7.42 -7.54 10.22
N PRO A 10 -7.29 -8.86 10.44
CA PRO A 10 -7.58 -9.46 11.73
C PRO A 10 -6.71 -8.85 12.84
N SER A 11 -7.28 -8.60 14.03
CA SER A 11 -6.48 -8.19 15.19
C SER A 11 -5.41 -9.25 15.47
N THR A 12 -4.19 -8.80 15.71
CA THR A 12 -3.05 -9.67 15.99
C THR A 12 -3.11 -10.32 17.37
N GLY A 13 -3.90 -9.74 18.29
CA GLY A 13 -3.89 -10.09 19.70
C GLY A 13 -2.60 -9.69 20.44
N GLU A 14 -1.78 -8.84 19.82
CA GLU A 14 -0.58 -8.29 20.45
C GLU A 14 -0.93 -7.54 21.74
N VAL A 15 -0.18 -7.79 22.80
CA VAL A 15 -0.36 -7.08 24.07
C VAL A 15 0.10 -5.63 23.90
N ALA A 16 -0.80 -4.68 24.15
CA ALA A 16 -0.50 -3.26 24.06
C ALA A 16 0.64 -2.87 25.00
N ARG A 17 1.61 -2.11 24.47
CA ARG A 17 2.71 -1.52 25.22
C ARG A 17 2.51 0.00 25.34
N PRO A 18 3.08 0.65 26.38
CA PRO A 18 2.99 2.10 26.49
C PRO A 18 3.54 2.78 25.23
N PHE A 19 2.83 3.77 24.72
CA PHE A 19 3.21 4.48 23.50
C PHE A 19 4.61 5.09 23.56
N GLU A 20 4.99 5.65 24.73
CA GLU A 20 6.34 6.23 24.95
C GLU A 20 7.46 5.19 24.77
N VAL A 21 7.20 3.92 25.12
CA VAL A 21 8.18 2.84 24.91
C VAL A 21 8.37 2.59 23.41
N LEU A 22 7.27 2.51 22.65
CA LEU A 22 7.33 2.34 21.21
C LEU A 22 8.03 3.50 20.51
N LEU A 23 7.73 4.71 20.94
CA LEU A 23 8.35 5.94 20.48
C LEU A 23 9.86 6.00 20.74
N ASP A 24 10.29 5.60 21.94
CA ASP A 24 11.70 5.54 22.30
C ASP A 24 12.45 4.46 21.50
N GLU A 25 11.85 3.28 21.32
CA GLU A 25 12.40 2.20 20.48
C GLU A 25 12.56 2.64 19.02
N ALA A 26 11.51 3.22 18.41
CA ALA A 26 11.57 3.75 17.05
C ALA A 26 12.63 4.87 16.92
N SER A 27 12.70 5.77 17.90
CA SER A 27 13.71 6.85 17.93
C SER A 27 15.14 6.31 18.01
N ALA A 28 15.36 5.26 18.79
CA ALA A 28 16.67 4.63 18.94
C ALA A 28 17.08 3.80 17.70
N ALA A 29 16.11 3.30 16.95
CA ALA A 29 16.32 2.51 15.74
C ALA A 29 16.64 3.38 14.50
N LEU A 30 16.33 4.69 14.52
CA LEU A 30 16.65 5.60 13.41
C LEU A 30 18.14 5.59 13.09
N PRO A 31 18.55 5.53 11.80
CA PRO A 31 19.95 5.63 11.41
C PRO A 31 20.61 6.90 11.95
N ALA A 32 21.89 6.81 12.33
CA ALA A 32 22.62 7.93 12.93
C ALA A 32 22.72 9.13 11.99
N ASP A 33 22.81 8.88 10.67
CA ASP A 33 22.91 9.87 9.58
C ASP A 33 21.53 10.28 9.03
N PHE A 34 20.42 9.81 9.65
CA PHE A 34 19.07 10.21 9.24
C PHE A 34 18.91 11.74 9.36
N PRO A 35 18.32 12.43 8.35
CA PRO A 35 18.17 13.87 8.35
C PRO A 35 17.45 14.41 9.58
N THR A 36 17.82 15.65 9.98
CA THR A 36 17.12 16.42 11.02
C THR A 36 16.20 17.49 10.44
N SER A 37 16.23 17.70 9.12
CA SER A 37 15.35 18.63 8.41
C SER A 37 14.19 17.82 7.80
N ALA A 38 12.97 18.14 8.19
CA ALA A 38 11.77 17.47 7.68
C ALA A 38 11.65 17.56 6.14
N GLY A 39 12.04 18.67 5.52
CA GLY A 39 12.03 18.83 4.07
C GLY A 39 13.01 17.89 3.30
N GLN A 40 13.84 17.13 3.99
CA GLN A 40 14.70 16.10 3.42
C GLN A 40 14.17 14.67 3.71
N VAL A 41 12.94 14.56 4.19
CA VAL A 41 12.34 13.27 4.59
C VAL A 41 11.16 12.94 3.67
N LEU A 42 11.16 11.73 3.12
CA LEU A 42 10.04 11.10 2.43
C LEU A 42 9.56 9.92 3.27
N VAL A 43 8.30 9.97 3.69
CA VAL A 43 7.67 8.93 4.51
C VAL A 43 6.59 8.24 3.69
N ALA A 44 6.75 6.96 3.43
CA ALA A 44 5.77 6.10 2.78
C ALA A 44 5.04 5.25 3.83
N LEU A 45 3.72 5.32 3.83
CA LEU A 45 2.85 4.63 4.77
C LEU A 45 1.89 3.74 3.98
N ASP A 46 1.94 2.43 4.21
CA ASP A 46 0.88 1.54 3.72
C ASP A 46 -0.43 1.80 4.47
N ILE A 47 -1.56 1.34 3.91
CA ILE A 47 -2.89 1.58 4.46
C ILE A 47 -3.32 0.44 5.38
N ASP A 48 -3.53 -0.74 4.79
CA ASP A 48 -4.24 -1.85 5.41
C ASP A 48 -3.32 -2.65 6.33
N GLY A 49 -3.61 -2.66 7.65
CA GLY A 49 -2.71 -3.26 8.64
C GLY A 49 -1.57 -2.35 9.11
N THR A 50 -1.47 -1.14 8.56
CA THR A 50 -0.42 -0.17 8.87
C THR A 50 -0.98 1.09 9.51
N ILE A 51 -1.83 1.86 8.83
CA ILE A 51 -2.41 3.12 9.37
C ILE A 51 -3.91 3.04 9.60
N LEU A 52 -4.60 2.04 9.04
CA LEU A 52 -6.03 1.84 9.24
C LEU A 52 -6.32 0.55 10.01
N THR A 53 -7.12 0.71 11.07
CA THR A 53 -7.86 -0.38 11.72
C THR A 53 -9.27 -0.50 11.11
N PRO A 54 -10.04 -1.56 11.43
CA PRO A 54 -11.47 -1.63 11.06
C PRO A 54 -12.30 -0.43 11.56
N ALA A 55 -11.85 0.22 12.63
CA ALA A 55 -12.48 1.43 13.19
C ALA A 55 -11.99 2.75 12.53
N GLY A 56 -11.04 2.67 11.61
CA GLY A 56 -10.38 3.82 10.99
C GLY A 56 -8.99 4.10 11.55
N ALA A 57 -8.42 5.25 11.20
CA ALA A 57 -7.15 5.71 11.74
C ALA A 57 -7.32 6.17 13.20
N THR A 58 -6.33 5.88 14.04
CA THR A 58 -6.33 6.38 15.41
C THR A 58 -5.99 7.87 15.45
N PRO A 59 -6.35 8.60 16.53
CA PRO A 59 -5.95 10.00 16.66
C PRO A 59 -4.43 10.21 16.54
N ARG A 60 -3.60 9.32 17.08
CA ARG A 60 -2.14 9.41 17.00
C ARG A 60 -1.60 9.22 15.58
N VAL A 61 -2.24 8.38 14.78
CA VAL A 61 -1.90 8.25 13.35
C VAL A 61 -2.19 9.54 12.62
N LEU A 62 -3.36 10.16 12.85
CA LEU A 62 -3.72 11.45 12.26
C LEU A 62 -2.75 12.57 12.68
N GLU A 63 -2.45 12.66 13.98
CA GLU A 63 -1.47 13.61 14.53
C GLU A 63 -0.09 13.43 13.89
N GLY A 64 0.35 12.19 13.71
CA GLY A 64 1.62 11.87 13.05
C GLY A 64 1.68 12.31 11.60
N ILE A 65 0.66 11.96 10.79
CA ILE A 65 0.55 12.34 9.38
C ILE A 65 0.53 13.86 9.23
N HIS A 66 -0.36 14.53 9.95
CA HIS A 66 -0.52 16.00 9.86
C HIS A 66 0.71 16.74 10.42
N GLY A 67 1.30 16.22 11.50
CA GLY A 67 2.51 16.79 12.08
C GLY A 67 3.69 16.73 11.12
N LEU A 68 3.91 15.60 10.44
CA LEU A 68 4.96 15.46 9.43
C LEU A 68 4.74 16.38 8.24
N ALA A 69 3.52 16.44 7.71
CA ALA A 69 3.17 17.36 6.61
C ALA A 69 3.39 18.82 7.01
N ALA A 70 2.92 19.22 8.20
CA ALA A 70 3.12 20.59 8.73
C ALA A 70 4.59 20.95 8.98
N ALA A 71 5.42 19.95 9.33
CA ALA A 71 6.86 20.13 9.47
C ALA A 71 7.59 20.26 8.11
N GLY A 72 6.90 20.01 7.00
CA GLY A 72 7.44 20.06 5.64
C GLY A 72 8.03 18.74 5.14
N ALA A 73 7.77 17.63 5.81
CA ALA A 73 8.11 16.30 5.30
C ALA A 73 7.19 15.92 4.13
N HIS A 74 7.72 15.13 3.21
CA HIS A 74 6.93 14.58 2.11
C HIS A 74 6.25 13.29 2.58
N VAL A 75 4.95 13.36 2.84
CA VAL A 75 4.16 12.19 3.22
C VAL A 75 3.53 11.58 1.97
N LEU A 76 3.61 10.25 1.86
CA LEU A 76 3.02 9.45 0.79
C LEU A 76 2.23 8.30 1.40
N ILE A 77 0.99 8.13 0.95
CA ILE A 77 0.15 6.97 1.25
C ILE A 77 0.34 5.95 0.13
N ALA A 78 0.89 4.76 0.44
CA ALA A 78 1.23 3.71 -0.52
C ALA A 78 0.28 2.51 -0.38
N SER A 79 -0.37 2.09 -1.46
CA SER A 79 -1.35 1.02 -1.40
C SER A 79 -1.41 0.15 -2.66
N GLY A 80 -1.82 -1.10 -2.48
CA GLY A 80 -2.25 -1.96 -3.59
C GLY A 80 -3.60 -1.54 -4.19
N ARG A 81 -4.38 -0.71 -3.52
CA ARG A 81 -5.69 -0.25 -3.99
C ARG A 81 -5.55 0.62 -5.24
N ALA A 82 -6.56 0.57 -6.11
CA ALA A 82 -6.72 1.58 -7.16
C ALA A 82 -7.04 2.96 -6.56
N LEU A 83 -6.88 4.03 -7.34
CA LEU A 83 -7.10 5.40 -6.87
C LEU A 83 -8.50 5.59 -6.28
N GLU A 84 -9.54 4.99 -6.88
CA GLU A 84 -10.92 5.03 -6.43
C GLU A 84 -11.09 4.44 -5.02
N GLY A 85 -10.28 3.44 -4.67
CA GLY A 85 -10.25 2.85 -3.33
C GLY A 85 -9.36 3.61 -2.34
N VAL A 86 -8.46 4.46 -2.83
CA VAL A 86 -7.58 5.30 -2.00
C VAL A 86 -8.24 6.63 -1.63
N ILE A 87 -9.01 7.25 -2.53
CA ILE A 87 -9.68 8.54 -2.28
C ILE A 87 -10.49 8.55 -0.96
N PRO A 88 -11.37 7.56 -0.67
CA PRO A 88 -12.10 7.55 0.60
C PRO A 88 -11.20 7.45 1.85
N VAL A 89 -10.01 6.84 1.69
CA VAL A 89 -9.01 6.76 2.77
C VAL A 89 -8.37 8.13 2.99
N LEU A 90 -7.96 8.83 1.91
CA LEU A 90 -7.40 10.18 2.00
C LEU A 90 -8.39 11.14 2.68
N ASP A 91 -9.69 11.03 2.34
CA ASP A 91 -10.75 11.82 2.99
C ASP A 91 -10.87 11.50 4.48
N ALA A 92 -10.84 10.20 4.85
CA ALA A 92 -10.92 9.76 6.25
C ALA A 92 -9.67 10.16 7.08
N LEU A 93 -8.52 10.30 6.43
CA LEU A 93 -7.28 10.79 7.03
C LEU A 93 -7.19 12.32 7.06
N GLU A 94 -8.18 13.05 6.49
CA GLU A 94 -8.09 14.49 6.26
C GLU A 94 -6.78 14.88 5.52
N PHE A 95 -6.33 13.99 4.61
CA PHE A 95 -5.07 14.14 3.89
C PHE A 95 -5.27 15.00 2.65
N THR A 96 -5.05 16.30 2.79
CA THR A 96 -5.35 17.30 1.75
C THR A 96 -4.15 17.74 0.93
N ASP A 97 -2.92 17.42 1.35
CA ASP A 97 -1.69 17.77 0.63
C ASP A 97 -0.60 16.71 0.83
N GLY A 98 -0.05 16.21 -0.26
CA GLY A 98 0.97 15.16 -0.24
C GLY A 98 0.94 14.30 -1.50
N TRP A 99 1.20 13.01 -1.33
CA TRP A 99 1.30 12.06 -2.42
C TRP A 99 0.54 10.77 -2.11
N ALA A 100 0.05 10.10 -3.15
CA ALA A 100 -0.44 8.73 -3.04
C ALA A 100 0.22 7.86 -4.12
N LEU A 101 0.47 6.61 -3.80
CA LEU A 101 0.99 5.60 -4.70
C LEU A 101 -0.01 4.45 -4.70
N CYS A 102 -0.72 4.29 -5.80
CA CYS A 102 -1.79 3.33 -5.99
C CYS A 102 -1.34 2.15 -6.85
N ASN A 103 -2.14 1.08 -6.90
CA ASN A 103 -1.87 -0.09 -7.73
C ASN A 103 -0.44 -0.62 -7.54
N ASN A 104 -0.02 -0.82 -6.28
CA ASN A 104 1.33 -1.31 -5.90
C ASN A 104 2.51 -0.56 -6.56
N GLY A 105 2.33 0.70 -6.93
CA GLY A 105 3.40 1.50 -7.55
C GLY A 105 3.12 1.90 -8.99
N ALA A 106 2.08 1.35 -9.63
CA ALA A 106 1.78 1.65 -11.03
C ALA A 106 1.21 3.05 -11.25
N THR A 107 0.61 3.68 -10.23
CA THR A 107 -0.04 4.98 -10.37
C THR A 107 0.42 5.93 -9.27
N LEU A 108 1.21 6.95 -9.64
CA LEU A 108 1.65 8.03 -8.73
C LEU A 108 0.70 9.22 -8.82
N VAL A 109 0.21 9.66 -7.69
CA VAL A 109 -0.82 10.70 -7.57
C VAL A 109 -0.31 11.86 -6.71
N ARG A 110 -0.48 13.09 -7.17
CA ARG A 110 -0.34 14.30 -6.37
C ARG A 110 -1.68 14.64 -5.73
N VAL A 111 -1.68 14.78 -4.41
CA VAL A 111 -2.84 15.28 -3.65
C VAL A 111 -2.60 16.75 -3.33
N SER A 112 -3.51 17.63 -3.76
CA SER A 112 -3.40 19.07 -3.51
C SER A 112 -4.78 19.67 -3.24
N CYS A 113 -4.95 20.31 -2.09
CA CYS A 113 -6.24 20.82 -1.63
C CYS A 113 -7.37 19.78 -1.68
N GLY A 114 -7.04 18.52 -1.40
CA GLY A 114 -7.96 17.38 -1.47
C GLY A 114 -8.25 16.86 -2.88
N ALA A 115 -7.76 17.51 -3.93
CA ALA A 115 -7.88 17.01 -5.30
C ALA A 115 -6.73 16.06 -5.63
N CYS A 116 -7.03 14.97 -6.35
CA CYS A 116 -6.08 13.97 -6.80
C CYS A 116 -5.76 14.17 -8.29
N GLU A 117 -4.47 14.24 -8.63
CA GLU A 117 -3.98 14.34 -10.01
C GLU A 117 -2.98 13.19 -10.26
N ILE A 118 -3.25 12.36 -11.28
CA ILE A 118 -2.31 11.31 -11.71
C ILE A 118 -1.12 11.99 -12.38
N VAL A 119 0.07 11.78 -11.84
CA VAL A 119 1.33 12.39 -12.31
C VAL A 119 2.15 11.41 -13.15
N GLU A 120 2.00 10.12 -12.88
CA GLU A 120 2.69 9.04 -13.57
C GLU A 120 1.84 7.76 -13.48
N GLU A 121 1.71 7.06 -14.59
CA GLU A 121 0.98 5.80 -14.63
C GLU A 121 1.67 4.80 -15.58
N HIS A 122 1.88 3.59 -15.09
CA HIS A 122 2.43 2.47 -15.83
C HIS A 122 1.30 1.49 -16.15
N THR A 123 1.06 1.23 -17.43
CA THR A 123 -0.01 0.34 -17.87
C THR A 123 0.52 -0.77 -18.76
N PHE A 124 -0.25 -1.84 -18.88
CA PHE A 124 -0.02 -2.95 -19.82
C PHE A 124 -1.33 -3.42 -20.44
N VAL A 125 -1.25 -4.16 -21.53
CA VAL A 125 -2.42 -4.79 -22.18
C VAL A 125 -2.53 -6.23 -21.68
N PRO A 126 -3.59 -6.61 -20.93
CA PRO A 126 -3.60 -7.83 -20.14
C PRO A 126 -3.99 -9.10 -20.90
N GLY A 127 -4.37 -9.02 -22.18
CA GLY A 127 -4.91 -10.14 -22.95
C GLY A 127 -4.17 -11.47 -22.78
N PRO A 128 -2.84 -11.53 -23.02
CA PRO A 128 -2.09 -12.79 -22.92
C PRO A 128 -2.15 -13.43 -21.53
N ILE A 129 -2.04 -12.65 -20.47
CA ILE A 129 -2.06 -13.18 -19.09
C ILE A 129 -3.46 -13.61 -18.63
N LEU A 130 -4.51 -12.93 -19.12
CA LEU A 130 -5.89 -13.30 -18.80
C LEU A 130 -6.23 -14.67 -19.38
N GLU A 131 -5.81 -14.96 -20.62
CA GLU A 131 -6.02 -16.27 -21.26
C GLU A 131 -5.26 -17.38 -20.52
N GLU A 132 -4.00 -17.12 -20.15
CA GLU A 132 -3.17 -18.06 -19.41
C GLU A 132 -3.80 -18.41 -18.05
N ILE A 133 -4.16 -17.38 -17.27
CA ILE A 133 -4.71 -17.57 -15.92
C ILE A 133 -6.10 -18.21 -15.98
N ALA A 134 -6.99 -17.77 -16.86
CA ALA A 134 -8.32 -18.35 -17.00
C ALA A 134 -8.29 -19.84 -17.36
N SER A 135 -7.27 -20.26 -18.12
CA SER A 135 -7.04 -21.68 -18.45
C SER A 135 -6.52 -22.48 -17.24
N ALA A 136 -5.62 -21.90 -16.45
CA ALA A 136 -4.97 -22.57 -15.31
C ALA A 136 -5.82 -22.56 -14.05
N VAL A 137 -6.66 -21.53 -13.86
CA VAL A 137 -7.51 -21.31 -12.69
C VAL A 137 -8.98 -21.17 -13.14
N PRO A 138 -9.64 -22.28 -13.50
CA PRO A 138 -11.03 -22.26 -13.95
C PRO A 138 -11.97 -21.66 -12.88
N GLY A 139 -12.90 -20.80 -13.30
CA GLY A 139 -13.85 -20.13 -12.41
C GLY A 139 -13.31 -18.86 -11.75
N SER A 140 -12.08 -18.45 -12.06
CA SER A 140 -11.58 -17.16 -11.63
C SER A 140 -12.38 -16.00 -12.26
N VAL A 141 -12.53 -14.92 -11.49
CA VAL A 141 -13.06 -13.64 -11.95
C VAL A 141 -11.96 -12.60 -11.99
N PHE A 142 -12.06 -11.66 -12.93
CA PHE A 142 -11.02 -10.67 -13.17
C PHE A 142 -11.58 -9.26 -13.03
N ALA A 143 -10.78 -8.37 -12.44
CA ALA A 143 -11.01 -6.94 -12.49
C ALA A 143 -9.81 -6.23 -13.12
N SER A 144 -10.07 -5.25 -13.96
CA SER A 144 -9.11 -4.33 -14.56
C SER A 144 -9.39 -2.94 -14.04
N MET A 145 -8.34 -2.16 -13.73
CA MET A 145 -8.42 -0.89 -13.02
C MET A 145 -7.96 0.32 -13.88
N PRO A 146 -8.43 0.47 -15.14
CA PRO A 146 -8.12 1.67 -15.91
C PRO A 146 -8.86 2.87 -15.30
N HIS A 147 -8.13 3.90 -14.88
CA HIS A 147 -8.75 5.09 -14.30
C HIS A 147 -9.61 5.86 -15.33
N PRO A 148 -10.81 6.35 -14.98
CA PRO A 148 -11.50 6.24 -13.69
C PRO A 148 -12.37 4.98 -13.56
N ASP A 149 -12.37 4.09 -14.54
CA ASP A 149 -13.26 2.94 -14.63
C ASP A 149 -12.69 1.74 -13.85
N ILE A 150 -13.60 0.89 -13.35
CA ILE A 150 -13.31 -0.48 -12.93
C ILE A 150 -14.11 -1.43 -13.82
N LEU A 151 -13.40 -2.30 -14.51
CA LEU A 151 -13.97 -3.27 -15.45
C LEU A 151 -13.90 -4.67 -14.83
N LEU A 152 -15.05 -5.37 -14.78
CA LEU A 152 -15.15 -6.71 -14.22
C LEU A 152 -15.54 -7.73 -15.28
N SER A 153 -14.94 -8.92 -15.25
CA SER A 153 -15.38 -10.05 -16.09
C SER A 153 -16.70 -10.66 -15.63
N ALA A 154 -16.98 -10.61 -14.32
CA ALA A 154 -18.20 -11.06 -13.65
C ALA A 154 -18.30 -10.38 -12.27
N PRO A 155 -19.44 -10.47 -11.55
CA PRO A 155 -19.55 -9.97 -10.20
C PRO A 155 -18.50 -10.61 -9.28
N PHE A 156 -17.79 -9.80 -8.49
CA PHE A 156 -16.85 -10.32 -7.49
C PHE A 156 -17.59 -10.90 -6.29
N PRO A 157 -17.08 -12.01 -5.71
CA PRO A 157 -17.66 -12.61 -4.51
C PRO A 157 -17.75 -11.58 -3.37
N ASN A 158 -18.84 -11.65 -2.59
CA ASN A 158 -19.05 -10.84 -1.39
C ASN A 158 -18.93 -9.31 -1.60
N ASN A 159 -19.06 -8.82 -2.83
CA ASN A 159 -18.82 -7.42 -3.18
C ASN A 159 -17.42 -6.92 -2.75
N GLU A 160 -16.39 -7.76 -2.88
CA GLU A 160 -15.01 -7.43 -2.49
C GLU A 160 -14.44 -6.22 -3.24
N ILE A 161 -15.02 -5.85 -4.39
CA ILE A 161 -14.75 -4.58 -5.11
C ILE A 161 -15.94 -3.65 -4.87
N GLU A 162 -15.96 -2.99 -3.72
CA GLU A 162 -17.04 -2.08 -3.31
C GLU A 162 -16.78 -0.62 -3.70
N GLY A 163 -17.89 0.11 -3.87
CA GLY A 163 -17.94 1.57 -3.71
C GLY A 163 -17.57 2.40 -4.90
N SER A 164 -17.14 1.82 -6.01
CA SER A 164 -16.86 2.51 -7.27
C SER A 164 -17.86 2.10 -8.34
N ASP A 165 -18.13 3.01 -9.27
CA ASP A 165 -18.86 2.70 -10.48
C ASP A 165 -18.05 1.68 -11.29
N HIS A 166 -18.45 0.40 -11.22
CA HIS A 166 -17.84 -0.67 -12.00
C HIS A 166 -18.77 -1.15 -13.10
N ARG A 167 -18.20 -1.65 -14.20
CA ARG A 167 -18.94 -2.23 -15.31
C ARG A 167 -18.55 -3.68 -15.51
N ILE A 168 -19.54 -4.56 -15.70
CA ILE A 168 -19.28 -5.91 -16.20
C ILE A 168 -19.12 -5.82 -17.71
N VAL A 169 -18.00 -6.32 -18.21
CA VAL A 169 -17.61 -6.26 -19.62
C VAL A 169 -17.24 -7.64 -20.17
N SER A 170 -17.10 -7.76 -21.48
CA SER A 170 -16.62 -9.00 -22.09
C SER A 170 -15.13 -9.23 -21.79
N MET A 171 -14.69 -10.49 -21.82
CA MET A 171 -13.26 -10.81 -21.71
C MET A 171 -12.43 -10.17 -22.81
N GLU A 172 -12.99 -9.97 -24.02
CA GLU A 172 -12.32 -9.29 -25.13
C GLU A 172 -12.07 -7.80 -24.82
N GLU A 173 -13.07 -7.09 -24.26
CA GLU A 173 -12.91 -5.70 -23.82
C GLU A 173 -11.87 -5.60 -22.71
N LEU A 174 -11.95 -6.49 -21.71
CA LEU A 174 -11.01 -6.54 -20.58
C LEU A 174 -9.58 -6.82 -21.06
N ALA A 175 -9.42 -7.76 -21.99
CA ALA A 175 -8.14 -8.18 -22.57
C ALA A 175 -7.47 -7.09 -23.42
N SER A 176 -8.25 -6.20 -24.02
CA SER A 176 -7.75 -5.16 -24.95
C SER A 176 -7.58 -3.79 -24.28
N THR A 177 -8.10 -3.58 -23.08
CA THR A 177 -8.04 -2.28 -22.38
C THR A 177 -6.73 -2.16 -21.58
N PRO A 178 -5.85 -1.18 -21.90
CA PRO A 178 -4.67 -0.94 -21.08
C PRO A 178 -5.04 -0.62 -19.64
N THR A 179 -4.29 -1.18 -18.69
CA THR A 179 -4.59 -1.06 -17.25
C THR A 179 -3.32 -1.03 -16.42
N PRO A 180 -3.27 -0.27 -15.31
CA PRO A 180 -2.17 -0.34 -14.36
C PRO A 180 -2.16 -1.64 -13.55
N LYS A 181 -3.33 -2.29 -13.39
CA LYS A 181 -3.46 -3.50 -12.59
C LYS A 181 -4.58 -4.42 -13.09
N ILE A 182 -4.34 -5.73 -12.99
CA ILE A 182 -5.37 -6.77 -13.03
C ILE A 182 -5.48 -7.38 -11.64
N VAL A 183 -6.72 -7.59 -11.19
CA VAL A 183 -7.04 -8.42 -10.03
C VAL A 183 -7.57 -9.75 -10.51
N VAL A 184 -7.09 -10.84 -9.91
CA VAL A 184 -7.59 -12.20 -10.10
C VAL A 184 -8.16 -12.72 -8.80
N ARG A 185 -9.39 -13.24 -8.84
CA ARG A 185 -10.06 -13.81 -7.67
C ARG A 185 -10.58 -15.21 -7.97
N ALA A 186 -10.16 -16.19 -7.17
CA ALA A 186 -10.59 -17.59 -7.26
C ALA A 186 -11.19 -18.04 -5.91
N ALA A 187 -12.42 -17.59 -5.62
CA ALA A 187 -13.05 -17.75 -4.30
C ALA A 187 -13.20 -19.21 -3.84
N ASP A 188 -13.35 -20.15 -4.78
CA ASP A 188 -13.57 -21.58 -4.49
C ASP A 188 -12.25 -22.38 -4.41
N MET A 189 -11.10 -21.71 -4.55
CA MET A 189 -9.77 -22.34 -4.52
C MET A 189 -9.06 -22.03 -3.20
N ASP A 190 -8.31 -22.99 -2.68
CA ASP A 190 -7.41 -22.75 -1.54
C ASP A 190 -6.29 -21.78 -1.91
N ARG A 191 -5.90 -20.91 -0.96
CA ARG A 191 -4.89 -19.86 -1.20
C ARG A 191 -3.53 -20.44 -1.58
N GLU A 192 -3.09 -21.51 -0.92
CA GLU A 192 -1.77 -22.12 -1.18
C GLU A 192 -1.75 -22.79 -2.56
N GLU A 193 -2.86 -23.42 -2.96
CA GLU A 193 -3.01 -23.99 -4.30
C GLU A 193 -3.02 -22.90 -5.37
N PHE A 194 -3.75 -21.81 -5.14
CA PHE A 194 -3.81 -20.65 -6.02
C PHE A 194 -2.44 -20.03 -6.24
N ASP A 195 -1.70 -19.75 -5.16
CA ASP A 195 -0.34 -19.21 -5.19
C ASP A 195 0.62 -20.13 -5.96
N ARG A 196 0.57 -21.42 -5.67
CA ARG A 196 1.41 -22.43 -6.36
C ARG A 196 1.12 -22.48 -7.87
N ILE A 197 -0.14 -22.36 -8.29
CA ILE A 197 -0.49 -22.33 -9.71
C ILE A 197 0.05 -21.05 -10.34
N LEU A 198 -0.26 -19.86 -9.81
CA LEU A 198 0.21 -18.59 -10.37
C LEU A 198 1.73 -18.52 -10.47
N SER A 199 2.45 -18.99 -9.45
CA SER A 199 3.92 -19.02 -9.43
C SER A 199 4.52 -19.94 -10.49
N SER A 200 3.75 -20.89 -11.02
CA SER A 200 4.19 -21.80 -12.09
C SER A 200 3.93 -21.28 -13.50
N LEU A 201 3.15 -20.22 -13.66
CA LEU A 201 2.76 -19.63 -14.93
C LEU A 201 3.82 -18.63 -15.45
N ASP A 202 3.74 -18.32 -16.74
CA ASP A 202 4.61 -17.33 -17.37
C ASP A 202 4.32 -15.91 -16.86
N VAL A 203 3.11 -15.63 -16.41
CA VAL A 203 2.74 -14.35 -15.78
C VAL A 203 3.69 -13.96 -14.67
N SER A 204 4.12 -14.90 -13.82
CA SER A 204 5.05 -14.63 -12.71
C SER A 204 6.49 -14.27 -13.16
N ARG A 205 6.80 -14.42 -14.44
CA ARG A 205 8.09 -14.03 -15.04
C ARG A 205 8.00 -12.77 -15.88
N THR A 206 6.80 -12.37 -16.26
CA THR A 206 6.54 -11.25 -17.18
C THR A 206 5.84 -10.07 -16.51
N HIS A 207 5.35 -10.29 -15.28
CA HIS A 207 4.63 -9.30 -14.49
C HIS A 207 5.00 -9.43 -13.02
N GLU A 208 4.75 -8.37 -12.25
CA GLU A 208 4.73 -8.46 -10.79
C GLU A 208 3.43 -9.12 -10.36
N VAL A 209 3.50 -10.09 -9.45
CA VAL A 209 2.33 -10.83 -8.94
C VAL A 209 2.37 -10.84 -7.42
N PHE A 210 1.37 -10.25 -6.80
CA PHE A 210 1.22 -10.21 -5.34
C PHE A 210 -0.01 -11.00 -4.92
N VAL A 211 0.20 -12.14 -4.27
CA VAL A 211 -0.89 -12.98 -3.73
C VAL A 211 -1.21 -12.53 -2.32
N GLY A 212 -2.46 -12.14 -2.11
CA GLY A 212 -2.98 -11.69 -0.81
C GLY A 212 -3.23 -12.81 0.20
N TRP A 213 -3.98 -12.50 1.23
CA TRP A 213 -4.32 -13.46 2.30
C TRP A 213 -5.39 -14.49 1.92
N THR A 214 -6.07 -14.25 0.83
CA THR A 214 -7.05 -15.17 0.22
C THR A 214 -6.58 -15.53 -1.18
N SER A 215 -7.35 -16.33 -1.93
CA SER A 215 -7.09 -16.62 -3.35
C SER A 215 -7.40 -15.39 -4.21
N TRP A 216 -6.67 -14.34 -3.96
CA TRP A 216 -6.66 -13.02 -4.58
C TRP A 216 -5.25 -12.68 -5.01
N ALA A 217 -5.06 -12.23 -6.24
CA ALA A 217 -3.78 -11.75 -6.71
C ALA A 217 -3.94 -10.42 -7.43
N ASP A 218 -3.02 -9.51 -7.14
CA ASP A 218 -2.78 -8.28 -7.91
C ASP A 218 -1.65 -8.56 -8.91
N ILE A 219 -1.81 -8.09 -10.14
CA ILE A 219 -0.84 -8.26 -11.23
C ILE A 219 -0.58 -6.91 -11.86
N GLU A 220 0.66 -6.46 -11.81
CA GLU A 220 1.14 -5.20 -12.32
C GLU A 220 2.20 -5.40 -13.42
N PRO A 221 2.57 -4.33 -14.18
CA PRO A 221 3.68 -4.40 -15.13
C PRO A 221 4.99 -4.84 -14.46
N LEU A 222 5.81 -5.61 -15.15
CA LEU A 222 7.11 -6.08 -14.65
C LEU A 222 8.01 -4.91 -14.19
N GLY A 223 8.60 -5.06 -13.02
CA GLY A 223 9.46 -4.05 -12.40
C GLY A 223 8.69 -2.89 -11.75
N VAL A 224 7.37 -2.94 -11.73
CA VAL A 224 6.53 -1.94 -11.05
C VAL A 224 6.17 -2.45 -9.66
N THR A 225 6.74 -1.84 -8.65
CA THR A 225 6.52 -2.13 -7.23
C THR A 225 6.35 -0.84 -6.43
N LYS A 226 5.90 -0.92 -5.19
CA LYS A 226 5.87 0.27 -4.31
C LYS A 226 7.25 0.95 -4.23
N ALA A 227 8.34 0.17 -4.22
CA ALA A 227 9.71 0.71 -4.17
C ALA A 227 10.07 1.51 -5.42
N THR A 228 9.75 1.02 -6.61
CA THR A 228 10.09 1.73 -7.87
C THR A 228 9.30 3.02 -8.02
N GLY A 229 8.02 3.05 -7.62
CA GLY A 229 7.22 4.27 -7.58
C GLY A 229 7.76 5.28 -6.56
N LEU A 230 8.17 4.81 -5.38
CA LEU A 230 8.80 5.64 -4.35
C LEU A 230 10.15 6.22 -4.81
N GLU A 231 10.97 5.43 -5.52
CA GLU A 231 12.25 5.91 -6.07
C GLU A 231 12.03 6.99 -7.15
N SER A 232 11.02 6.82 -8.02
CA SER A 232 10.63 7.85 -8.98
C SER A 232 10.29 9.17 -8.27
N LEU A 233 9.45 9.10 -7.22
CA LEU A 233 9.09 10.28 -6.44
C LEU A 233 10.27 10.87 -5.68
N ARG A 234 11.09 10.04 -5.00
CA ARG A 234 12.29 10.50 -4.28
C ARG A 234 13.22 11.30 -5.18
N ALA A 235 13.49 10.75 -6.38
CA ALA A 235 14.35 11.43 -7.36
C ALA A 235 13.75 12.76 -7.84
N ARG A 236 12.45 12.80 -8.11
CA ARG A 236 11.71 14.01 -8.52
C ARG A 236 11.77 15.11 -7.46
N LEU A 237 11.67 14.73 -6.18
CA LEU A 237 11.72 15.66 -5.05
C LEU A 237 13.15 16.03 -4.62
N GLY A 238 14.17 15.34 -5.11
CA GLY A 238 15.56 15.55 -4.71
C GLY A 238 15.86 15.13 -3.27
N ILE A 239 15.09 14.19 -2.71
CA ILE A 239 15.28 13.68 -1.34
C ILE A 239 16.51 12.77 -1.30
N PRO A 240 17.43 12.93 -0.32
CA PRO A 240 18.53 12.01 -0.17
C PRO A 240 18.06 10.59 0.20
N ALA A 241 18.78 9.58 -0.27
CA ALA A 241 18.40 8.19 0.06
C ALA A 241 18.35 7.94 1.58
N SER A 242 19.23 8.59 2.37
CA SER A 242 19.22 8.51 3.83
C SER A 242 17.98 9.13 4.50
N GLY A 243 17.14 9.87 3.75
CA GLY A 243 15.93 10.51 4.25
C GLY A 243 14.64 9.74 3.92
N THR A 244 14.74 8.48 3.53
CA THR A 244 13.58 7.66 3.15
C THR A 244 13.11 6.79 4.30
N VAL A 245 11.80 6.74 4.52
CA VAL A 245 11.13 5.89 5.50
C VAL A 245 10.00 5.15 4.80
N ALA A 246 9.84 3.86 5.10
CA ALA A 246 8.70 3.07 4.67
C ALA A 246 8.14 2.25 5.83
N VAL A 247 6.83 2.24 6.00
CA VAL A 247 6.13 1.46 7.02
C VAL A 247 5.07 0.61 6.34
N GLY A 248 5.07 -0.70 6.58
CA GLY A 248 4.14 -1.65 5.95
C GLY A 248 4.04 -2.97 6.69
N ASP A 249 3.10 -3.84 6.28
CA ASP A 249 2.86 -5.15 6.90
C ASP A 249 2.70 -6.30 5.90
N GLY A 250 2.41 -6.01 4.63
CA GLY A 250 2.15 -6.98 3.59
C GLY A 250 3.40 -7.43 2.81
N THR A 251 3.28 -8.54 2.07
CA THR A 251 4.35 -9.00 1.18
C THR A 251 4.64 -8.03 0.03
N ASN A 252 3.63 -7.27 -0.41
CA ASN A 252 3.77 -6.18 -1.39
C ASN A 252 4.53 -4.96 -0.84
N ASP A 253 4.79 -4.91 0.48
CA ASP A 253 5.58 -3.85 1.13
C ASP A 253 7.06 -4.20 1.24
N ILE A 254 7.43 -5.48 1.09
CA ILE A 254 8.82 -5.94 1.24
C ILE A 254 9.78 -5.06 0.45
N ALA A 255 9.47 -4.82 -0.83
CA ALA A 255 10.35 -4.03 -1.69
C ALA A 255 10.51 -2.58 -1.18
N MET A 256 9.46 -1.92 -0.67
CA MET A 256 9.57 -0.56 -0.14
C MET A 256 10.26 -0.52 1.23
N ILE A 257 10.05 -1.53 2.07
CA ILE A 257 10.73 -1.67 3.36
C ILE A 257 12.24 -1.84 3.16
N GLU A 258 12.65 -2.70 2.23
CA GLU A 258 14.06 -2.93 1.89
C GLU A 258 14.70 -1.69 1.22
N TRP A 259 13.95 -0.99 0.37
CA TRP A 259 14.41 0.23 -0.33
C TRP A 259 14.69 1.40 0.62
N ALA A 260 13.90 1.55 1.69
CA ALA A 260 14.00 2.70 2.59
C ALA A 260 15.27 2.68 3.45
N ALA A 261 15.85 3.85 3.73
CA ALA A 261 16.93 3.98 4.71
C ALA A 261 16.47 3.54 6.12
N PHE A 262 15.19 3.74 6.42
CA PHE A 262 14.55 3.24 7.63
C PHE A 262 13.26 2.50 7.25
N GLY A 263 13.39 1.23 6.92
CA GLY A 263 12.28 0.34 6.64
C GLY A 263 11.73 -0.27 7.91
N VAL A 264 10.43 -0.17 8.11
CA VAL A 264 9.73 -0.61 9.33
C VAL A 264 8.63 -1.60 8.98
N ALA A 265 8.64 -2.77 9.60
CA ALA A 265 7.54 -3.71 9.55
C ALA A 265 6.61 -3.53 10.75
N MET A 266 5.29 -3.64 10.50
CA MET A 266 4.30 -3.62 11.57
C MET A 266 4.38 -4.89 12.43
N GLY A 267 3.92 -4.81 13.68
CA GLY A 267 3.88 -5.95 14.60
C GLY A 267 2.95 -7.09 14.11
N GLY A 268 1.98 -6.77 13.25
CA GLY A 268 1.12 -7.76 12.58
C GLY A 268 1.73 -8.45 11.36
N ALA A 269 2.84 -7.97 10.85
CA ALA A 269 3.47 -8.51 9.65
C ALA A 269 3.98 -9.94 9.87
N SER A 270 4.05 -10.72 8.77
CA SER A 270 4.64 -12.07 8.80
C SER A 270 6.15 -12.03 9.10
N GLU A 271 6.72 -13.17 9.51
CA GLU A 271 8.17 -13.29 9.70
C GLU A 271 8.95 -12.97 8.42
N GLU A 272 8.40 -13.32 7.27
CA GLU A 272 8.96 -13.00 5.96
C GLU A 272 9.12 -11.49 5.78
N VAL A 273 8.06 -10.71 5.99
CA VAL A 273 8.11 -9.24 5.87
C VAL A 273 9.05 -8.62 6.90
N ARG A 274 8.99 -9.08 8.16
CA ARG A 274 9.85 -8.58 9.24
C ARG A 274 11.34 -8.79 8.97
N ALA A 275 11.71 -9.84 8.22
CA ALA A 275 13.10 -10.15 7.90
C ALA A 275 13.80 -9.06 7.05
N TYR A 276 13.04 -8.23 6.33
CA TYR A 276 13.57 -7.13 5.51
C TYR A 276 13.61 -5.78 6.23
N ALA A 277 13.02 -5.68 7.42
CA ALA A 277 12.90 -4.42 8.12
C ALA A 277 14.12 -4.08 9.01
N ASN A 278 14.45 -2.80 9.09
CA ASN A 278 15.42 -2.28 10.06
C ASN A 278 14.86 -2.25 11.49
N HIS A 279 13.52 -2.11 11.59
CA HIS A 279 12.81 -2.05 12.87
C HIS A 279 11.44 -2.76 12.73
N VAL A 280 11.01 -3.40 13.80
CA VAL A 280 9.65 -3.94 13.91
C VAL A 280 8.95 -3.17 15.01
N THR A 281 7.89 -2.43 14.61
CA THR A 281 7.06 -1.66 15.53
C THR A 281 5.89 -2.49 16.07
N ALA A 282 4.96 -1.89 16.83
CA ALA A 282 3.75 -2.56 17.28
C ALA A 282 2.74 -2.80 16.13
N ALA A 283 1.73 -3.62 16.40
CA ALA A 283 0.61 -3.82 15.46
C ALA A 283 -0.21 -2.54 15.27
N VAL A 284 -1.03 -2.50 14.21
CA VAL A 284 -1.85 -1.34 13.84
C VAL A 284 -2.81 -0.92 14.97
N GLU A 285 -3.40 -1.88 15.67
CA GLU A 285 -4.28 -1.62 16.83
C GLU A 285 -3.55 -1.04 18.05
N ASN A 286 -2.22 -1.08 18.05
CA ASN A 286 -1.35 -0.59 19.12
C ASN A 286 -0.52 0.65 18.72
N ASP A 287 -0.95 1.39 17.71
CA ASP A 287 -0.32 2.65 17.26
C ASP A 287 1.13 2.52 16.75
N GLY A 288 1.52 1.35 16.21
CA GLY A 288 2.90 1.11 15.77
C GLY A 288 3.40 2.13 14.74
N ALA A 289 2.62 2.41 13.68
CA ALA A 289 2.98 3.41 12.68
C ALA A 289 3.03 4.83 13.26
N ALA A 290 2.13 5.15 14.18
CA ALA A 290 2.14 6.44 14.88
C ALA A 290 3.44 6.64 15.65
N ALA A 291 3.94 5.61 16.36
CA ALA A 291 5.20 5.70 17.10
C ALA A 291 6.38 6.03 16.19
N VAL A 292 6.42 5.43 14.98
CA VAL A 292 7.44 5.75 13.97
C VAL A 292 7.32 7.21 13.51
N MET A 293 6.12 7.67 13.15
CA MET A 293 5.91 9.06 12.72
C MET A 293 6.29 10.08 13.79
N HIS A 294 5.93 9.83 15.05
CA HIS A 294 6.30 10.69 16.17
C HIS A 294 7.82 10.65 16.47
N ALA A 295 8.50 9.51 16.22
CA ALA A 295 9.96 9.45 16.30
C ALA A 295 10.64 10.33 15.23
N LEU A 296 10.08 10.38 14.02
CA LEU A 296 10.55 11.27 12.95
C LEU A 296 10.33 12.75 13.32
N LEU A 297 9.16 13.11 13.86
CA LEU A 297 8.89 14.46 14.36
C LEU A 297 9.89 14.87 15.44
N ARG A 298 10.14 13.99 16.42
CA ARG A 298 11.16 14.20 17.48
C ARG A 298 12.54 14.40 16.87
N ARG A 299 12.93 13.60 15.86
CA ARG A 299 14.22 13.73 15.15
C ARG A 299 14.37 15.08 14.44
N CYS A 300 13.27 15.59 13.87
CA CYS A 300 13.21 16.89 13.19
C CYS A 300 13.04 18.08 14.16
N GLY A 301 13.04 17.87 15.47
CA GLY A 301 12.91 18.93 16.47
C GLY A 301 11.51 19.53 16.58
N VAL A 302 10.48 18.81 16.11
CA VAL A 302 9.08 19.21 16.22
C VAL A 302 8.53 18.65 17.54
N ALA A 303 8.03 19.56 18.41
CA ALA A 303 7.40 19.12 19.66
C ALA A 303 6.11 18.36 19.36
N ALA A 304 5.93 17.19 19.97
CA ALA A 304 4.62 16.55 20.03
C ALA A 304 3.69 17.43 20.88
N HIS A 305 2.53 17.73 20.34
CA HIS A 305 1.47 18.50 21.05
C HIS A 305 0.58 17.58 21.85
#